data_5943385cc04759d05fd74b39707004b6
#
_entry.id   5943385cc04759d05fd74b39707004b6
#
_cell.length_a   1.000
_cell.length_b   1.000
_cell.length_c   1.000
_cell.angle_alpha   90.00
_cell.angle_beta   90.00
_cell.angle_gamma   90.00
#
_symmetry.space_group_name_H-M   'P 1'
#
loop_
_entity.id
_entity.type
_entity.pdbx_description
1 polymer ?
#
loop_
_entity_poly.entity_id
_entity_poly.type
_entity_poly.pdbx_seq_one_letter_code
_entity_poly.pdbx_strand_id
1 'polypeptide(L)'
;NSIAPGFPAIFGTWPFVSDLRTGAMSGGSGEQALLSAGCAQMHRFYNLPGGAAAGIADAKLPDMQAGWEQATSNVMAGLSGLNMVYEAAGMHASLLGFCLESLILGNDLIGQALRCVRGIEVTEDTVSLDVIRATCLDGPGHYLGSEQTLNLMQTEYLSLIHI
;
A
#
# COMPACT_ATOMS: atom_id res chain seq x y z
N ASN A 1 -23.41 -17.03 -7.42
CA ASN A 1 -23.19 -17.72 -8.70
C ASN A 1 -24.11 -18.92 -8.98
N SER A 2 -25.11 -19.14 -8.16
CA SER A 2 -26.07 -20.25 -8.34
C SER A 2 -26.99 -20.05 -9.57
N ILE A 3 -27.20 -18.79 -9.99
CA ILE A 3 -28.06 -18.48 -11.16
C ILE A 3 -27.24 -18.49 -12.46
N ALA A 4 -26.01 -18.00 -12.44
CA ALA A 4 -25.11 -17.91 -13.59
C ALA A 4 -23.69 -18.38 -13.21
N PRO A 5 -23.45 -19.69 -13.20
CA PRO A 5 -22.12 -20.22 -12.89
C PRO A 5 -21.06 -19.68 -13.85
N GLY A 6 -19.90 -19.22 -13.30
CA GLY A 6 -18.82 -18.63 -14.09
C GLY A 6 -19.00 -17.17 -14.46
N PHE A 7 -20.08 -16.51 -14.05
CA PHE A 7 -20.24 -15.06 -14.25
C PHE A 7 -19.15 -14.29 -13.50
N PRO A 8 -18.45 -13.31 -14.14
CA PRO A 8 -17.45 -12.51 -13.49
C PRO A 8 -18.05 -11.73 -12.33
N ALA A 9 -17.48 -11.85 -11.14
CA ALA A 9 -17.94 -11.15 -9.96
C ALA A 9 -16.75 -10.61 -9.15
N ILE A 10 -16.86 -9.40 -8.64
CA ILE A 10 -15.94 -8.79 -7.68
C ILE A 10 -16.66 -8.69 -6.35
N PHE A 11 -16.04 -9.16 -5.29
CA PHE A 11 -16.56 -9.04 -3.94
C PHE A 11 -16.11 -7.70 -3.34
N GLY A 12 -16.94 -6.68 -3.45
CA GLY A 12 -16.72 -5.37 -2.85
C GLY A 12 -17.13 -5.36 -1.38
N THR A 13 -16.24 -4.86 -0.53
CA THR A 13 -16.51 -4.68 0.91
C THR A 13 -16.18 -3.27 1.34
N TRP A 14 -16.99 -2.76 2.28
CA TRP A 14 -16.85 -1.41 2.83
C TRP A 14 -17.00 -1.45 4.35
N PRO A 15 -16.05 -2.05 5.08
CA PRO A 15 -16.11 -2.02 6.53
C PRO A 15 -15.78 -0.62 7.03
N PHE A 16 -16.61 -0.08 7.90
CA PHE A 16 -16.35 1.17 8.59
C PHE A 16 -16.48 1.00 10.09
N VAL A 17 -15.78 1.86 10.82
CA VAL A 17 -15.86 1.95 12.27
C VAL A 17 -16.60 3.23 12.64
N SER A 18 -17.48 3.17 13.63
CA SER A 18 -18.14 4.35 14.17
C SER A 18 -17.56 4.70 15.53
N ASP A 19 -17.25 5.98 15.75
CA ASP A 19 -16.96 6.51 17.07
C ASP A 19 -18.25 6.50 17.89
N LEU A 20 -18.31 5.62 18.90
CA LEU A 20 -19.51 5.45 19.72
C LEU A 20 -19.89 6.68 20.57
N ARG A 21 -18.96 7.63 20.72
CA ARG A 21 -19.23 8.88 21.47
C ARG A 21 -19.95 9.91 20.64
N THR A 22 -19.68 9.93 19.34
CA THR A 22 -20.18 10.97 18.42
C THR A 22 -21.08 10.43 17.33
N GLY A 23 -21.05 9.12 17.08
CA GLY A 23 -21.70 8.48 15.94
C GLY A 23 -21.01 8.76 14.61
N ALA A 24 -19.87 9.44 14.61
CA ALA A 24 -19.14 9.75 13.40
C ALA A 24 -18.46 8.50 12.82
N MET A 25 -18.45 8.41 11.51
CA MET A 25 -17.72 7.38 10.78
C MET A 25 -16.22 7.70 10.82
N SER A 26 -15.39 6.68 11.03
CA SER A 26 -13.94 6.75 10.95
C SER A 26 -13.46 5.88 9.80
N GLY A 27 -12.93 6.52 8.76
CA GLY A 27 -12.36 5.86 7.58
C GLY A 27 -10.83 5.74 7.64
N GLY A 28 -10.17 6.56 8.47
CA GLY A 28 -8.72 6.61 8.63
C GLY A 28 -8.19 5.79 9.80
N SER A 29 -9.03 5.08 10.54
CA SER A 29 -8.60 4.35 11.74
C SER A 29 -7.84 3.06 11.42
N GLY A 30 -6.99 2.65 12.36
CA GLY A 30 -6.29 1.36 12.27
C GLY A 30 -7.26 0.16 12.29
N GLU A 31 -8.39 0.30 12.98
CA GLU A 31 -9.45 -0.71 13.01
C GLU A 31 -10.06 -0.91 11.62
N GLN A 32 -10.31 0.18 10.89
CA GLN A 32 -10.81 0.09 9.51
C GLN A 32 -9.82 -0.62 8.59
N ALA A 33 -8.53 -0.29 8.71
CA ALA A 33 -7.48 -0.96 7.95
C ALA A 33 -7.41 -2.47 8.27
N LEU A 34 -7.54 -2.84 9.54
CA LEU A 34 -7.60 -4.24 9.99
C LEU A 34 -8.83 -4.97 9.43
N LEU A 35 -9.99 -4.35 9.45
CA LEU A 35 -11.23 -4.93 8.91
C LEU A 35 -11.11 -5.13 7.40
N SER A 36 -10.51 -4.19 6.67
CA SER A 36 -10.24 -4.34 5.23
C SER A 36 -9.32 -5.54 4.94
N ALA A 37 -8.29 -5.76 5.77
CA ALA A 37 -7.44 -6.94 5.67
C ALA A 37 -8.21 -8.25 5.96
N GLY A 38 -9.11 -8.24 6.96
CA GLY A 38 -10.02 -9.36 7.23
C GLY A 38 -10.94 -9.66 6.03
N CYS A 39 -11.48 -8.63 5.39
CA CYS A 39 -12.26 -8.76 4.16
C CYS A 39 -11.44 -9.42 3.03
N ALA A 40 -10.16 -9.05 2.88
CA ALA A 40 -9.28 -9.68 1.90
C ALA A 40 -9.11 -11.19 2.13
N GLN A 41 -9.06 -11.64 3.37
CA GLN A 41 -9.05 -13.07 3.69
C GLN A 41 -10.35 -13.76 3.24
N MET A 42 -11.50 -13.12 3.45
CA MET A 42 -12.80 -13.66 3.01
C MET A 42 -12.91 -13.70 1.48
N HIS A 43 -12.38 -12.70 0.77
CA HIS A 43 -12.34 -12.74 -0.69
C HIS A 43 -11.58 -13.97 -1.19
N ARG A 44 -10.43 -14.27 -0.60
CA ARG A 44 -9.65 -15.49 -0.93
C ARG A 44 -10.40 -16.77 -0.58
N PHE A 45 -11.07 -16.79 0.56
CA PHE A 45 -11.87 -17.96 0.96
C PHE A 45 -12.96 -18.28 -0.08
N TYR A 46 -13.63 -17.25 -0.62
CA TYR A 46 -14.63 -17.41 -1.65
C TYR A 46 -14.06 -17.55 -3.07
N ASN A 47 -12.73 -17.48 -3.22
CA ASN A 47 -12.05 -17.46 -4.52
C ASN A 47 -12.61 -16.40 -5.47
N LEU A 48 -12.83 -15.20 -4.97
CA LEU A 48 -13.31 -14.04 -5.72
C LEU A 48 -12.26 -12.92 -5.66
N PRO A 49 -12.05 -12.17 -6.74
CA PRO A 49 -11.32 -10.91 -6.64
C PRO A 49 -12.06 -9.97 -5.69
N GLY A 50 -11.32 -9.27 -4.85
CA GLY A 50 -11.88 -8.44 -3.79
C GLY A 50 -11.42 -7.00 -3.82
N GLY A 51 -12.31 -6.10 -3.39
CA GLY A 51 -12.03 -4.70 -3.21
C GLY A 51 -12.48 -4.19 -1.85
N ALA A 52 -11.76 -3.21 -1.33
CA ALA A 52 -12.12 -2.46 -0.12
C ALA A 52 -11.61 -1.01 -0.21
N ALA A 53 -12.16 -0.13 0.62
CA ALA A 53 -11.67 1.23 0.73
C ALA A 53 -10.37 1.28 1.55
N ALA A 54 -9.43 2.13 1.11
CA ALA A 54 -8.25 2.51 1.86
C ALA A 54 -7.80 3.92 1.44
N GLY A 55 -6.78 4.49 2.09
CA GLY A 55 -6.30 5.83 1.75
C GLY A 55 -7.22 6.97 2.20
N ILE A 56 -8.21 6.68 3.02
CA ILE A 56 -9.10 7.68 3.61
C ILE A 56 -8.44 8.23 4.87
N ALA A 57 -8.51 9.54 5.07
CA ALA A 57 -8.09 10.19 6.31
C ALA A 57 -9.30 10.73 7.09
N ASP A 58 -9.28 10.59 8.41
CA ASP A 58 -10.20 11.28 9.32
C ASP A 58 -9.75 12.72 9.55
N ALA A 59 -8.46 13.00 9.37
CA ALA A 59 -7.90 14.33 9.36
C ALA A 59 -8.61 15.23 8.35
N LYS A 60 -8.80 16.50 8.72
CA LYS A 60 -9.50 17.50 7.90
C LYS A 60 -8.56 18.34 7.04
N LEU A 61 -7.27 18.20 7.29
CA LEU A 61 -6.19 18.90 6.60
C LEU A 61 -5.16 17.90 6.09
N PRO A 62 -4.39 18.23 5.04
CA PRO A 62 -3.27 17.41 4.58
C PRO A 62 -2.07 17.60 5.53
N ASP A 63 -2.17 16.99 6.70
CA ASP A 63 -1.18 17.06 7.77
C ASP A 63 -0.56 15.68 8.06
N MET A 64 0.22 15.60 9.14
CA MET A 64 0.87 14.37 9.55
C MET A 64 -0.16 13.27 9.86
N GLN A 65 -1.31 13.61 10.45
CA GLN A 65 -2.37 12.66 10.74
C GLN A 65 -2.90 12.06 9.44
N ALA A 66 -3.21 12.87 8.45
CA ALA A 66 -3.64 12.39 7.14
C ALA A 66 -2.61 11.45 6.51
N GLY A 67 -1.32 11.80 6.61
CA GLY A 67 -0.25 10.99 6.05
C GLY A 67 -0.20 9.57 6.64
N TRP A 68 -0.23 9.42 7.96
CA TRP A 68 -0.16 8.08 8.56
C TRP A 68 -1.46 7.26 8.38
N GLU A 69 -2.63 7.91 8.41
CA GLU A 69 -3.92 7.23 8.19
C GLU A 69 -4.00 6.66 6.78
N GLN A 70 -3.67 7.47 5.77
CA GLN A 70 -3.65 7.05 4.37
C GLN A 70 -2.56 6.01 4.10
N ALA A 71 -1.36 6.18 4.67
CA ALA A 71 -0.26 5.22 4.50
C ALA A 71 -0.59 3.86 5.10
N THR A 72 -1.06 3.84 6.34
CA THR A 72 -1.36 2.59 7.05
C THR A 72 -2.41 1.78 6.31
N SER A 73 -3.51 2.41 5.92
CA SER A 73 -4.61 1.71 5.24
C SER A 73 -4.21 1.21 3.85
N ASN A 74 -3.46 2.00 3.06
CA ASN A 74 -2.98 1.58 1.74
C ASN A 74 -1.99 0.41 1.82
N VAL A 75 -1.03 0.46 2.75
CA VAL A 75 -0.06 -0.63 2.94
C VAL A 75 -0.78 -1.92 3.40
N MET A 76 -1.71 -1.80 4.35
CA MET A 76 -2.50 -2.95 4.80
C MET A 76 -3.35 -3.54 3.68
N ALA A 77 -4.01 -2.71 2.88
CA ALA A 77 -4.80 -3.16 1.74
C ALA A 77 -3.93 -3.92 0.72
N GLY A 78 -2.77 -3.36 0.38
CA GLY A 78 -1.86 -3.98 -0.58
C GLY A 78 -1.28 -5.30 -0.07
N LEU A 79 -0.73 -5.34 1.14
CA LEU A 79 -0.12 -6.54 1.72
C LEU A 79 -1.15 -7.64 2.02
N SER A 80 -2.39 -7.29 2.29
CA SER A 80 -3.47 -8.28 2.47
C SER A 80 -3.95 -8.90 1.16
N GLY A 81 -3.53 -8.37 0.01
CA GLY A 81 -3.81 -8.93 -1.32
C GLY A 81 -5.17 -8.53 -1.89
N LEU A 82 -5.66 -7.32 -1.58
CA LEU A 82 -6.81 -6.74 -2.27
C LEU A 82 -6.47 -6.48 -3.75
N ASN A 83 -7.40 -6.77 -4.63
CA ASN A 83 -7.23 -6.58 -6.07
C ASN A 83 -7.63 -5.18 -6.53
N MET A 84 -8.49 -4.52 -5.75
CA MET A 84 -8.97 -3.16 -6.02
C MET A 84 -9.05 -2.38 -4.71
N VAL A 85 -8.55 -1.16 -4.73
CA VAL A 85 -8.62 -0.24 -3.59
C VAL A 85 -9.40 0.99 -4.03
N TYR A 86 -10.51 1.26 -3.35
CA TYR A 86 -11.32 2.44 -3.59
C TYR A 86 -10.76 3.62 -2.80
N GLU A 87 -10.83 4.82 -3.37
CA GLU A 87 -10.55 6.09 -2.68
C GLU A 87 -9.12 6.18 -2.12
N ALA A 88 -8.17 5.54 -2.79
CA ALA A 88 -6.80 5.36 -2.34
C ALA A 88 -6.00 6.66 -2.09
N ALA A 89 -6.49 7.82 -2.56
CA ALA A 89 -5.83 9.10 -2.38
C ALA A 89 -6.81 10.29 -2.37
N GLY A 90 -6.42 11.37 -1.71
CA GLY A 90 -7.12 12.65 -1.76
C GLY A 90 -8.30 12.81 -0.79
N MET A 91 -8.75 11.75 -0.13
CA MET A 91 -9.95 11.77 0.72
C MET A 91 -9.62 12.13 2.17
N HIS A 92 -10.37 13.09 2.70
CA HIS A 92 -10.26 13.64 4.04
C HIS A 92 -11.60 13.64 4.78
N ALA A 93 -11.56 13.92 6.08
CA ALA A 93 -12.73 14.03 6.94
C ALA A 93 -13.69 12.84 6.77
N SER A 94 -13.16 11.62 6.72
CA SER A 94 -13.93 10.39 6.56
C SER A 94 -14.90 10.43 5.36
N LEU A 95 -14.37 10.77 4.17
CA LEU A 95 -15.10 10.92 2.89
C LEU A 95 -15.89 12.23 2.72
N LEU A 96 -15.86 13.13 3.67
CA LEU A 96 -16.60 14.40 3.58
C LEU A 96 -15.80 15.51 2.90
N GLY A 97 -14.51 15.31 2.67
CA GLY A 97 -13.60 16.28 2.06
C GLY A 97 -12.71 15.66 1.00
N PHE A 98 -12.24 16.50 0.08
CA PHE A 98 -11.27 16.14 -0.95
C PHE A 98 -10.25 17.24 -1.12
N CYS A 99 -8.99 16.89 -1.37
CA CYS A 99 -7.89 17.83 -1.51
C CYS A 99 -6.99 17.38 -2.69
N LEU A 100 -6.76 18.29 -3.63
CA LEU A 100 -5.94 18.01 -4.81
C LEU A 100 -4.47 17.78 -4.45
N GLU A 101 -3.96 18.53 -3.48
CA GLU A 101 -2.60 18.35 -2.97
C GLU A 101 -2.40 16.95 -2.39
N SER A 102 -3.38 16.47 -1.62
CA SER A 102 -3.36 15.10 -1.09
C SER A 102 -3.52 14.04 -2.17
N LEU A 103 -4.19 14.34 -3.27
CA LEU A 103 -4.24 13.41 -4.42
C LEU A 103 -2.86 13.22 -5.03
N ILE A 104 -2.11 14.31 -5.20
CA ILE A 104 -0.75 14.28 -5.75
C ILE A 104 0.21 13.56 -4.80
N LEU A 105 0.21 13.92 -3.52
CA LEU A 105 1.02 13.26 -2.49
C LEU A 105 0.63 11.78 -2.32
N GLY A 106 -0.65 11.48 -2.44
CA GLY A 106 -1.18 10.13 -2.39
C GLY A 106 -0.63 9.23 -3.49
N ASN A 107 -0.29 9.76 -4.65
CA ASN A 107 0.39 9.00 -5.72
C ASN A 107 1.75 8.46 -5.24
N ASP A 108 2.55 9.28 -4.58
CA ASP A 108 3.84 8.84 -4.04
C ASP A 108 3.67 7.85 -2.88
N LEU A 109 2.69 8.09 -2.03
CA LEU A 109 2.34 7.18 -0.94
C LEU A 109 1.92 5.81 -1.46
N ILE A 110 1.07 5.77 -2.49
CA ILE A 110 0.66 4.52 -3.14
C ILE A 110 1.88 3.84 -3.80
N GLY A 111 2.78 4.61 -4.40
CA GLY A 111 4.04 4.09 -4.93
C GLY A 111 4.86 3.36 -3.87
N GLN A 112 4.97 3.92 -2.65
CA GLN A 112 5.64 3.27 -1.52
C GLN A 112 4.90 2.00 -1.06
N ALA A 113 3.57 2.05 -0.97
CA ALA A 113 2.77 0.87 -0.64
C ALA A 113 2.98 -0.26 -1.65
N LEU A 114 2.95 0.05 -2.95
CA LEU A 114 3.20 -0.92 -4.02
C LEU A 114 4.63 -1.45 -4.00
N ARG A 115 5.62 -0.62 -3.61
CA ARG A 115 6.99 -1.10 -3.40
C ARG A 115 7.06 -2.13 -2.28
N CYS A 116 6.32 -1.94 -1.18
CA CYS A 116 6.21 -2.94 -0.12
C CYS A 116 5.53 -4.23 -0.60
N VAL A 117 4.48 -4.11 -1.39
CA VAL A 117 3.73 -5.26 -1.95
C VAL A 117 4.60 -6.10 -2.90
N ARG A 118 5.44 -5.45 -3.71
CA ARG A 118 6.39 -6.12 -4.59
C ARG A 118 7.37 -7.01 -3.82
N GLY A 119 7.72 -6.62 -2.59
CA GLY A 119 8.63 -7.37 -1.73
C GLY A 119 10.07 -7.33 -2.24
N ILE A 120 10.82 -8.36 -1.87
CA ILE A 120 12.23 -8.55 -2.23
C ILE A 120 12.35 -9.89 -2.95
N GLU A 121 12.90 -9.88 -4.16
CA GLU A 121 13.24 -11.08 -4.87
C GLU A 121 14.50 -11.71 -4.26
N VAL A 122 14.43 -13.00 -3.92
CA VAL A 122 15.56 -13.73 -3.33
C VAL A 122 16.02 -14.80 -4.31
N THR A 123 17.13 -14.51 -4.98
CA THR A 123 17.81 -15.41 -5.93
C THR A 123 19.30 -15.46 -5.59
N GLU A 124 20.06 -16.33 -6.24
CA GLU A 124 21.52 -16.34 -6.08
C GLU A 124 22.14 -15.00 -6.47
N ASP A 125 21.64 -14.36 -7.53
CA ASP A 125 22.09 -13.06 -7.99
C ASP A 125 21.78 -11.95 -6.98
N THR A 126 20.60 -11.93 -6.37
CA THR A 126 20.20 -10.89 -5.40
C THR A 126 20.82 -11.10 -4.03
N VAL A 127 21.19 -12.31 -3.65
CA VAL A 127 21.99 -12.60 -2.45
C VAL A 127 23.42 -12.07 -2.57
N SER A 128 23.97 -12.00 -3.81
CA SER A 128 25.16 -11.19 -4.15
C SER A 128 26.43 -11.52 -3.37
N LEU A 129 26.68 -12.77 -3.04
CA LEU A 129 27.85 -13.18 -2.22
C LEU A 129 29.18 -12.73 -2.81
N ASP A 130 29.33 -12.82 -4.14
CA ASP A 130 30.54 -12.40 -4.82
C ASP A 130 30.76 -10.89 -4.77
N VAL A 131 29.69 -10.10 -4.92
CA VAL A 131 29.74 -8.64 -4.78
C VAL A 131 30.09 -8.25 -3.34
N ILE A 132 29.52 -8.94 -2.35
CA ILE A 132 29.84 -8.72 -0.93
C ILE A 132 31.34 -9.00 -0.69
N ARG A 133 31.83 -10.13 -1.18
CA ARG A 133 33.27 -10.49 -1.05
C ARG A 133 34.17 -9.45 -1.71
N ALA A 134 33.92 -9.15 -2.97
CA ALA A 134 34.71 -8.20 -3.74
C ALA A 134 34.73 -6.80 -3.12
N THR A 135 33.62 -6.39 -2.50
CA THR A 135 33.50 -5.06 -1.90
C THR A 135 34.08 -4.99 -0.50
N CYS A 136 33.79 -5.98 0.35
CA CYS A 136 34.12 -5.91 1.77
C CYS A 136 35.49 -6.47 2.11
N LEU A 137 36.01 -7.46 1.35
CA LEU A 137 37.32 -8.09 1.61
C LEU A 137 38.40 -7.51 0.72
N ASP A 138 38.14 -7.35 -0.57
CA ASP A 138 39.15 -7.01 -1.57
C ASP A 138 38.98 -5.59 -2.14
N GLY A 139 37.94 -4.84 -1.70
CA GLY A 139 37.52 -3.59 -2.32
C GLY A 139 37.41 -2.41 -1.37
N PRO A 140 36.67 -1.37 -1.79
CA PRO A 140 36.60 -0.07 -1.11
C PRO A 140 35.76 -0.05 0.18
N GLY A 141 35.07 -1.15 0.56
CA GLY A 141 34.21 -1.22 1.73
C GLY A 141 32.86 -0.53 1.59
N HIS A 142 32.47 -0.16 0.35
CA HIS A 142 31.12 0.41 0.07
C HIS A 142 30.63 -0.05 -1.32
N TYR A 143 29.30 -0.10 -1.50
CA TYR A 143 28.68 -0.64 -2.71
C TYR A 143 28.38 0.40 -3.80
N LEU A 144 28.59 1.70 -3.57
CA LEU A 144 28.18 2.80 -4.45
C LEU A 144 28.67 2.68 -5.90
N GLY A 145 29.87 2.10 -6.10
CA GLY A 145 30.47 1.90 -7.42
C GLY A 145 30.31 0.50 -7.99
N SER A 146 29.57 -0.40 -7.32
CA SER A 146 29.39 -1.75 -7.85
C SER A 146 28.46 -1.73 -9.06
N GLU A 147 28.73 -2.56 -10.05
CA GLU A 147 27.90 -2.71 -11.24
C GLU A 147 26.47 -3.12 -10.88
N GLN A 148 26.30 -3.99 -9.90
CA GLN A 148 25.00 -4.40 -9.40
C GLN A 148 24.19 -3.21 -8.85
N THR A 149 24.82 -2.33 -8.05
CA THR A 149 24.15 -1.12 -7.53
C THR A 149 23.72 -0.23 -8.68
N LEU A 150 24.56 0.01 -9.67
CA LEU A 150 24.24 0.85 -10.83
C LEU A 150 23.10 0.27 -11.65
N ASN A 151 23.06 -1.04 -11.84
CA ASN A 151 22.02 -1.71 -12.61
C ASN A 151 20.66 -1.72 -11.88
N LEU A 152 20.69 -1.85 -10.55
CA LEU A 152 19.46 -1.95 -9.74
C LEU A 152 18.91 -0.61 -9.27
N MET A 153 19.69 0.46 -9.31
CA MET A 153 19.26 1.76 -8.77
C MET A 153 18.00 2.33 -9.44
N GLN A 154 17.74 1.99 -10.70
CA GLN A 154 16.56 2.47 -11.42
C GLN A 154 15.33 1.58 -11.20
N THR A 155 15.51 0.31 -10.86
CA THR A 155 14.43 -0.67 -10.71
C THR A 155 14.04 -0.90 -9.26
N GLU A 156 15.02 -0.83 -8.35
CA GLU A 156 14.80 -1.12 -6.93
C GLU A 156 14.57 0.14 -6.09
N TYR A 157 15.01 1.29 -6.57
CA TYR A 157 14.83 2.55 -5.85
C TYR A 157 13.54 3.25 -6.31
N LEU A 158 12.68 3.58 -5.35
CA LEU A 158 11.48 4.36 -5.64
C LEU A 158 11.85 5.85 -5.71
N SER A 159 11.69 6.46 -6.88
CA SER A 159 11.81 7.90 -7.04
C SER A 159 10.46 8.56 -6.74
N LEU A 160 10.42 9.44 -5.76
CA LEU A 160 9.22 10.20 -5.41
C LEU A 160 9.09 11.45 -6.29
N ILE A 161 7.85 11.81 -6.61
CA ILE A 161 7.58 12.90 -7.55
C ILE A 161 7.93 14.30 -6.99
N HIS A 162 7.87 14.43 -5.67
CA HIS A 162 8.07 15.72 -4.97
C HIS A 162 9.45 15.87 -4.32
N ILE A 163 10.39 14.96 -4.59
CA ILE A 163 11.78 15.03 -4.13
C ILE A 163 12.71 15.35 -5.28
#